data_2f2f13cdd0c3a4953a49c5b7eef8fbff
#
_entry.id   2f2f13cdd0c3a4953a49c5b7eef8fbff
#
_cell.length_a   1.000
_cell.length_b   1.000
_cell.length_c   1.000
_cell.angle_alpha   90.00
_cell.angle_beta   90.00
_cell.angle_gamma   90.00
#
_symmetry.space_group_name_H-M   'P 1'
#
loop_
_entity.id
_entity.type
_entity.pdbx_description
1 polymer ?
#
loop_
_entity_poly.entity_id
_entity_poly.type
_entity_poly.pdbx_seq_one_letter_code
_entity_poly.pdbx_strand_id
1 'polypeptide(L)'
;MLQEAGPGGLFGGGSWGSATDNKWVYTNIINSDGKNFTLKPSQATTTAGGWVAMNAHSGEILWSTANPSNATASGPVTVANHVLFAGSTNPKGPIYALNAKTGDILWSYETGATVFGGMSVSDGCVYVGNGYGLGLGSFSPSYTAGTSLYAFCLN
;
A
#
# COMPACT_ATOMS: atom_id res chain seq x y z
N MET A 1 -23.00 2.66 -3.71
CA MET A 1 -22.59 2.63 -2.30
C MET A 1 -21.31 3.44 -2.19
N LEU A 2 -21.17 4.29 -1.19
CA LEU A 2 -19.96 5.06 -0.90
C LEU A 2 -19.46 4.66 0.49
N GLN A 3 -18.18 4.31 0.59
CA GLN A 3 -17.53 3.97 1.85
C GLN A 3 -16.22 4.77 1.95
N GLU A 4 -16.05 5.51 3.05
CA GLU A 4 -14.78 6.14 3.36
C GLU A 4 -13.82 5.10 3.94
N ALA A 5 -12.71 4.87 3.25
CA ALA A 5 -11.68 3.92 3.65
C ALA A 5 -10.66 4.53 4.63
N GLY A 6 -10.42 5.82 4.52
CA GLY A 6 -9.52 6.60 5.35
C GLY A 6 -9.27 7.98 4.74
N PRO A 7 -8.49 8.84 5.40
CA PRO A 7 -8.27 10.21 4.96
C PRO A 7 -7.48 10.27 3.67
N GLY A 8 -7.92 11.15 2.78
CA GLY A 8 -7.13 11.60 1.62
C GLY A 8 -6.26 12.80 1.99
N GLY A 9 -5.80 13.53 0.97
CA GLY A 9 -5.01 14.74 1.10
C GLY A 9 -4.68 15.35 -0.25
N LEU A 10 -3.65 16.18 -0.31
CA LEU A 10 -3.21 16.84 -1.54
C LEU A 10 -2.99 15.86 -2.72
N PHE A 11 -2.54 14.65 -2.43
CA PHE A 11 -2.30 13.61 -3.43
C PHE A 11 -3.49 12.67 -3.66
N GLY A 12 -4.67 13.02 -3.16
CA GLY A 12 -5.89 12.22 -3.29
C GLY A 12 -6.10 11.23 -2.15
N GLY A 13 -6.92 10.23 -2.39
CA GLY A 13 -7.26 9.17 -1.43
C GLY A 13 -6.65 7.82 -1.84
N GLY A 14 -7.40 6.97 -2.52
CA GLY A 14 -6.97 5.66 -3.04
C GLY A 14 -6.90 5.64 -4.57
N SER A 15 -6.26 6.63 -5.18
CA SER A 15 -6.41 6.94 -6.62
C SER A 15 -5.53 6.11 -7.57
N TRP A 16 -4.56 5.35 -7.08
CA TRP A 16 -3.55 4.73 -7.94
C TRP A 16 -3.79 3.25 -8.28
N GLY A 17 -4.88 2.70 -7.91
CA GLY A 17 -5.28 1.37 -8.30
C GLY A 17 -5.60 0.45 -7.11
N SER A 18 -6.77 -0.16 -7.21
CA SER A 18 -7.27 -1.16 -6.29
C SER A 18 -7.09 -2.55 -6.88
N ALA A 19 -7.10 -3.56 -6.04
CA ALA A 19 -7.10 -4.97 -6.45
C ALA A 19 -8.35 -5.68 -5.91
N THR A 20 -8.71 -6.79 -6.53
CA THR A 20 -9.82 -7.62 -6.06
C THR A 20 -9.52 -9.11 -6.27
N ASP A 21 -10.05 -9.93 -5.39
CA ASP A 21 -10.07 -11.39 -5.50
C ASP A 21 -11.48 -11.92 -5.76
N ASN A 22 -12.36 -11.09 -6.31
CA ASN A 22 -13.80 -11.30 -6.55
C ASN A 22 -14.68 -11.29 -5.29
N LYS A 23 -14.11 -11.31 -4.13
CA LYS A 23 -14.81 -11.34 -2.84
C LYS A 23 -14.61 -10.03 -2.08
N TRP A 24 -13.40 -9.54 -2.11
CA TRP A 24 -12.96 -8.35 -1.42
C TRP A 24 -12.29 -7.39 -2.38
N VAL A 25 -12.37 -6.12 -2.05
CA VAL A 25 -11.65 -5.03 -2.73
C VAL A 25 -10.61 -4.50 -1.78
N TYR A 26 -9.40 -4.37 -2.29
CA TYR A 26 -8.25 -3.86 -1.56
C TYR A 26 -7.82 -2.53 -2.16
N THR A 27 -7.53 -1.56 -1.32
CA THR A 27 -6.99 -0.28 -1.77
C THR A 27 -6.02 0.32 -0.77
N ASN A 28 -5.30 1.33 -1.20
CA ASN A 28 -4.41 2.11 -0.36
C ASN A 28 -5.14 3.30 0.28
N ILE A 29 -4.60 3.77 1.40
CA ILE A 29 -4.96 5.01 2.09
C ILE A 29 -3.73 5.90 2.05
N ILE A 30 -3.76 6.96 1.25
CA ILE A 30 -2.59 7.82 1.06
C ILE A 30 -2.27 8.61 2.33
N ASN A 31 -3.27 9.33 2.86
CA ASN A 31 -3.14 10.19 4.04
C ASN A 31 -1.94 11.15 3.97
N SER A 32 -1.79 11.86 2.87
CA SER A 32 -0.67 12.79 2.66
C SER A 32 -0.65 13.98 3.64
N ASP A 33 -1.81 14.31 4.23
CA ASP A 33 -1.93 15.40 5.20
C ASP A 33 -1.64 14.95 6.64
N GLY A 34 -1.34 13.67 6.87
CA GLY A 34 -1.05 13.11 8.18
C GLY A 34 -2.21 13.22 9.18
N LYS A 35 -3.44 13.12 8.70
CA LYS A 35 -4.63 13.17 9.55
C LYS A 35 -4.73 11.93 10.42
N ASN A 36 -5.11 12.13 11.69
CA ASN A 36 -5.36 10.99 12.57
C ASN A 36 -6.65 10.26 12.17
N PHE A 37 -6.59 8.93 12.05
CA PHE A 37 -7.76 8.09 11.79
C PHE A 37 -7.65 6.74 12.50
N THR A 38 -8.79 6.07 12.62
CA THR A 38 -8.91 4.82 13.38
C THR A 38 -8.91 3.61 12.45
N LEU A 39 -8.07 2.65 12.76
CA LEU A 39 -7.95 1.38 12.04
C LEU A 39 -9.03 0.39 12.47
N LYS A 40 -9.42 -0.52 11.58
CA LYS A 40 -10.38 -1.60 11.86
C LYS A 40 -9.73 -2.97 11.71
N PRO A 41 -10.10 -3.94 12.49
CA PRO A 41 -10.99 -3.88 13.67
C PRO A 41 -10.26 -3.41 14.95
N SER A 42 -8.94 -3.18 14.88
CA SER A 42 -8.06 -2.97 16.05
C SER A 42 -8.41 -1.76 16.91
N GLN A 43 -9.12 -0.78 16.35
CA GLN A 43 -9.41 0.53 16.98
C GLN A 43 -8.15 1.35 17.30
N ALA A 44 -6.98 0.93 16.86
CA ALA A 44 -5.76 1.72 16.96
C ALA A 44 -5.85 2.96 16.06
N THR A 45 -5.14 4.01 16.39
CA THR A 45 -5.07 5.25 15.62
C THR A 45 -3.72 5.41 14.95
N THR A 46 -3.70 6.06 13.79
CA THR A 46 -2.47 6.34 13.05
C THR A 46 -2.59 7.65 12.28
N THR A 47 -1.44 8.25 12.00
CA THR A 47 -1.30 9.38 11.06
C THR A 47 -0.57 8.96 9.77
N ALA A 48 -0.12 7.72 9.69
CA ALA A 48 0.47 7.15 8.48
C ALA A 48 -0.59 6.93 7.39
N GLY A 49 -0.14 6.65 6.16
CA GLY A 49 -0.96 5.97 5.19
C GLY A 49 -1.19 4.50 5.56
N GLY A 50 -1.86 3.74 4.71
CA GLY A 50 -2.12 2.33 5.00
C GLY A 50 -2.86 1.62 3.88
N TRP A 51 -3.38 0.47 4.22
CA TRP A 51 -4.13 -0.38 3.29
C TRP A 51 -5.41 -0.86 3.95
N VAL A 52 -6.43 -1.13 3.14
CA VAL A 52 -7.76 -1.50 3.59
C VAL A 52 -8.32 -2.60 2.71
N ALA A 53 -9.04 -3.54 3.31
CA ALA A 53 -9.89 -4.49 2.62
C ALA A 53 -11.35 -4.22 2.93
N MET A 54 -12.18 -4.29 1.90
CA MET A 54 -13.62 -4.07 1.98
C MET A 54 -14.37 -5.24 1.32
N ASN A 55 -15.53 -5.57 1.85
CA ASN A 55 -16.44 -6.49 1.20
C ASN A 55 -16.90 -5.90 -0.14
N ALA A 56 -16.73 -6.64 -1.24
CA ALA A 56 -17.05 -6.16 -2.58
C ALA A 56 -18.55 -5.90 -2.80
N HIS A 57 -19.42 -6.54 -2.01
CA HIS A 57 -20.88 -6.39 -2.11
C HIS A 57 -21.42 -5.29 -1.21
N SER A 58 -20.98 -5.27 0.06
CA SER A 58 -21.52 -4.34 1.06
C SER A 58 -20.72 -3.06 1.19
N GLY A 59 -19.45 -3.04 0.77
CA GLY A 59 -18.51 -1.96 1.04
C GLY A 59 -18.03 -1.90 2.48
N GLU A 60 -18.44 -2.84 3.34
CA GLU A 60 -18.00 -2.89 4.72
C GLU A 60 -16.49 -3.08 4.82
N ILE A 61 -15.82 -2.26 5.65
CA ILE A 61 -14.39 -2.40 5.94
C ILE A 61 -14.18 -3.63 6.82
N LEU A 62 -13.42 -4.57 6.30
CA LEU A 62 -13.05 -5.82 7.00
C LEU A 62 -11.83 -5.60 7.89
N TRP A 63 -10.82 -4.97 7.35
CA TRP A 63 -9.63 -4.56 8.08
C TRP A 63 -8.96 -3.34 7.44
N SER A 64 -8.19 -2.62 8.23
CA SER A 64 -7.23 -1.62 7.78
C SER A 64 -5.93 -1.73 8.57
N THR A 65 -4.81 -1.60 7.86
CA THR A 65 -3.45 -1.74 8.41
C THR A 65 -2.65 -0.50 8.09
N ALA A 66 -2.06 0.13 9.12
CA ALA A 66 -1.18 1.27 8.93
C ALA A 66 0.12 0.87 8.24
N ASN A 67 0.68 1.80 7.45
CA ASN A 67 2.02 1.64 6.90
C ASN A 67 3.06 1.66 8.04
N PRO A 68 3.78 0.54 8.31
CA PRO A 68 4.68 0.46 9.45
C PRO A 68 5.85 1.45 9.38
N SER A 69 6.21 1.92 8.19
CA SER A 69 7.27 2.91 8.00
C SER A 69 6.84 4.35 8.33
N ASN A 70 5.62 4.55 8.80
CA ASN A 70 5.03 5.85 9.13
C ASN A 70 5.06 6.85 7.96
N ALA A 71 4.96 6.35 6.74
CA ALA A 71 4.90 7.12 5.51
C ALA A 71 3.54 6.98 4.82
N THR A 72 3.33 7.72 3.74
CA THR A 72 2.15 7.54 2.90
C THR A 72 2.19 6.19 2.18
N ALA A 73 1.03 5.68 1.79
CA ALA A 73 0.88 4.47 0.99
C ALA A 73 0.22 4.86 -0.34
N SER A 74 1.00 5.46 -1.24
CA SER A 74 0.47 6.07 -2.46
C SER A 74 0.35 5.10 -3.64
N GLY A 75 1.17 4.05 -3.67
CA GLY A 75 1.20 3.09 -4.77
C GLY A 75 -0.04 2.19 -4.83
N PRO A 76 -0.36 1.65 -6.02
CA PRO A 76 -1.41 0.65 -6.16
C PRO A 76 -1.05 -0.63 -5.41
N VAL A 77 -2.08 -1.40 -5.08
CA VAL A 77 -1.94 -2.71 -4.43
C VAL A 77 -2.17 -3.84 -5.43
N THR A 78 -1.61 -5.00 -5.15
CA THR A 78 -1.78 -6.22 -5.96
C THR A 78 -2.12 -7.38 -5.05
N VAL A 79 -3.14 -8.17 -5.39
CA VAL A 79 -3.51 -9.37 -4.64
C VAL A 79 -3.29 -10.63 -5.47
N ALA A 80 -2.65 -11.63 -4.89
CA ALA A 80 -2.48 -12.95 -5.49
C ALA A 80 -2.36 -14.01 -4.38
N ASN A 81 -2.98 -15.17 -4.58
CA ASN A 81 -2.90 -16.31 -3.66
C ASN A 81 -3.13 -15.93 -2.18
N HIS A 82 -4.14 -15.13 -1.90
CA HIS A 82 -4.48 -14.64 -0.55
C HIS A 82 -3.42 -13.75 0.11
N VAL A 83 -2.49 -13.21 -0.67
CA VAL A 83 -1.49 -12.24 -0.22
C VAL A 83 -1.70 -10.92 -0.93
N LEU A 84 -1.76 -9.84 -0.17
CA LEU A 84 -1.77 -8.47 -0.68
C LEU A 84 -0.35 -7.92 -0.67
N PHE A 85 0.10 -7.44 -1.82
CA PHE A 85 1.40 -6.79 -1.98
C PHE A 85 1.23 -5.29 -2.08
N ALA A 86 2.03 -4.55 -1.33
CA ALA A 86 1.93 -3.10 -1.23
C ALA A 86 3.30 -2.45 -0.98
N GLY A 87 3.49 -1.26 -1.52
CA GLY A 87 4.70 -0.46 -1.36
C GLY A 87 4.49 0.76 -0.46
N SER A 88 5.59 1.29 0.05
CA SER A 88 5.63 2.51 0.85
C SER A 88 6.41 3.62 0.16
N THR A 89 5.98 4.86 0.36
CA THR A 89 6.72 6.03 -0.10
C THR A 89 7.86 6.46 0.84
N ASN A 90 8.12 5.69 1.90
CA ASN A 90 9.29 5.91 2.74
C ASN A 90 10.58 5.91 1.88
N PRO A 91 11.59 6.77 2.19
CA PRO A 91 12.85 6.83 1.44
C PRO A 91 13.59 5.51 1.28
N LYS A 92 13.45 4.59 2.22
CA LYS A 92 14.04 3.24 2.15
C LYS A 92 13.23 2.27 1.27
N GLY A 93 12.02 2.66 0.86
CA GLY A 93 11.15 1.90 -0.03
C GLY A 93 10.79 0.51 0.48
N PRO A 94 10.28 0.37 1.70
CA PRO A 94 9.83 -0.94 2.13
C PRO A 94 8.60 -1.37 1.32
N ILE A 95 8.61 -2.66 1.00
CA ILE A 95 7.47 -3.39 0.45
C ILE A 95 6.97 -4.37 1.49
N TYR A 96 5.70 -4.69 1.40
CA TYR A 96 5.01 -5.55 2.37
C TYR A 96 4.19 -6.60 1.65
N ALA A 97 4.20 -7.81 2.20
CA ALA A 97 3.22 -8.85 1.91
C ALA A 97 2.29 -8.96 3.12
N LEU A 98 1.00 -8.78 2.91
CA LEU A 98 -0.02 -8.84 3.94
C LEU A 98 -0.93 -10.04 3.71
N ASN A 99 -1.39 -10.65 4.79
CA ASN A 99 -2.48 -11.61 4.71
C ASN A 99 -3.74 -10.90 4.21
N ALA A 100 -4.23 -11.27 3.04
CA ALA A 100 -5.38 -10.61 2.42
C ALA A 100 -6.65 -10.71 3.28
N LYS A 101 -6.79 -11.74 4.11
CA LYS A 101 -7.94 -11.96 4.97
C LYS A 101 -7.90 -11.13 6.27
N THR A 102 -6.72 -10.88 6.84
CA THR A 102 -6.60 -10.28 8.17
C THR A 102 -5.91 -8.93 8.18
N GLY A 103 -5.12 -8.61 7.14
CA GLY A 103 -4.30 -7.41 7.08
C GLY A 103 -2.98 -7.51 7.84
N ASP A 104 -2.67 -8.68 8.42
CA ASP A 104 -1.42 -8.89 9.14
C ASP A 104 -0.22 -8.86 8.18
N ILE A 105 0.84 -8.18 8.58
CA ILE A 105 2.10 -8.16 7.82
C ILE A 105 2.77 -9.54 7.95
N LEU A 106 2.93 -10.22 6.82
CA LEU A 106 3.59 -11.53 6.73
C LEU A 106 5.09 -11.41 6.47
N TRP A 107 5.46 -10.40 5.67
CA TRP A 107 6.83 -10.19 5.24
C TRP A 107 7.05 -8.74 4.80
N SER A 108 8.29 -8.27 4.89
CA SER A 108 8.71 -6.98 4.38
C SER A 108 10.15 -6.99 3.90
N TYR A 109 10.47 -6.09 2.97
CA TYR A 109 11.82 -5.90 2.45
C TYR A 109 12.07 -4.43 2.12
N GLU A 110 13.22 -3.86 2.49
CA GLU A 110 13.62 -2.50 2.13
C GLU A 110 14.35 -2.53 0.77
N THR A 111 13.75 -1.91 -0.26
CA THR A 111 14.33 -1.87 -1.61
C THR A 111 15.43 -0.82 -1.78
N GLY A 112 15.60 0.06 -0.80
CA GLY A 112 16.60 1.12 -0.81
C GLY A 112 16.14 2.43 -1.46
N ALA A 113 14.96 2.47 -2.07
CA ALA A 113 14.38 3.69 -2.65
C ALA A 113 12.86 3.63 -2.64
N THR A 114 12.21 4.78 -2.63
CA THR A 114 10.73 4.91 -2.59
C THR A 114 10.04 3.95 -3.56
N VAL A 115 9.01 3.23 -3.08
CA VAL A 115 8.18 2.38 -3.93
C VAL A 115 6.82 3.05 -4.11
N PHE A 116 6.60 3.58 -5.30
CA PHE A 116 5.35 4.23 -5.72
C PHE A 116 4.60 3.40 -6.76
N GLY A 117 5.29 2.55 -7.49
CA GLY A 117 4.70 1.68 -8.51
C GLY A 117 3.96 0.48 -7.93
N GLY A 118 3.08 -0.10 -8.74
CA GLY A 118 2.44 -1.38 -8.44
C GLY A 118 3.41 -2.55 -8.61
N MET A 119 3.01 -3.68 -8.05
CA MET A 119 3.73 -4.94 -8.19
C MET A 119 3.00 -5.87 -9.15
N SER A 120 3.76 -6.63 -9.91
CA SER A 120 3.22 -7.70 -10.76
C SER A 120 3.54 -9.06 -10.15
N VAL A 121 2.63 -10.01 -10.31
CA VAL A 121 2.81 -11.38 -9.82
C VAL A 121 2.67 -12.34 -10.99
N SER A 122 3.67 -13.19 -11.20
CA SER A 122 3.66 -14.26 -12.20
C SER A 122 4.59 -15.38 -11.76
N ASP A 123 4.24 -16.62 -12.08
CA ASP A 123 5.08 -17.81 -11.93
C ASP A 123 5.76 -17.95 -10.56
N GLY A 124 5.01 -17.66 -9.49
CA GLY A 124 5.54 -17.73 -8.13
C GLY A 124 6.46 -16.59 -7.73
N CYS A 125 6.61 -15.57 -8.56
CA CYS A 125 7.44 -14.40 -8.31
C CYS A 125 6.60 -13.12 -8.18
N VAL A 126 7.10 -12.20 -7.37
CA VAL A 126 6.61 -10.81 -7.26
C VAL A 126 7.68 -9.89 -7.84
N TYR A 127 7.29 -9.03 -8.76
CA TYR A 127 8.17 -8.07 -9.43
C TYR A 127 7.82 -6.66 -9.00
N VAL A 128 8.82 -5.86 -8.61
CA VAL A 128 8.64 -4.48 -8.17
C VAL A 128 9.81 -3.60 -8.58
N GLY A 129 9.50 -2.44 -9.17
CA GLY A 129 10.47 -1.38 -9.39
C GLY A 129 10.59 -0.47 -8.18
N ASN A 130 11.76 0.05 -7.90
CA ASN A 130 11.98 1.07 -6.90
C ASN A 130 12.40 2.40 -7.51
N GLY A 131 12.18 3.48 -6.75
CA GLY A 131 12.55 4.84 -7.10
C GLY A 131 11.40 5.66 -7.68
N TYR A 132 11.36 6.91 -7.30
CA TYR A 132 10.45 7.90 -7.86
C TYR A 132 11.17 9.26 -7.90
N GLY A 133 11.80 9.57 -9.03
CA GLY A 133 12.71 10.72 -9.16
C GLY A 133 12.24 11.83 -10.09
N LEU A 134 11.10 11.68 -10.79
CA LEU A 134 10.67 12.64 -11.78
C LEU A 134 9.61 13.60 -11.23
N GLY A 135 9.98 14.85 -11.02
CA GLY A 135 9.05 15.97 -10.81
C GLY A 135 8.40 16.04 -9.43
N LEU A 136 7.99 14.94 -8.85
CA LEU A 136 7.40 14.92 -7.50
C LEU A 136 8.44 14.99 -6.38
N GLY A 137 9.71 14.70 -6.65
CA GLY A 137 10.80 14.98 -5.71
C GLY A 137 10.89 16.47 -5.34
N SER A 138 10.40 17.35 -6.19
CA SER A 138 10.24 18.78 -5.89
C SER A 138 9.07 19.07 -4.93
N PHE A 139 8.08 18.17 -4.85
CA PHE A 139 6.90 18.32 -3.99
C PHE A 139 7.02 17.51 -2.69
N SER A 140 7.89 16.53 -2.65
CA SER A 140 8.17 15.74 -1.45
C SER A 140 9.64 15.40 -1.37
N PRO A 141 10.43 16.17 -0.58
CA PRO A 141 11.86 15.93 -0.41
C PRO A 141 12.18 14.57 0.24
N SER A 142 11.16 13.85 0.69
CA SER A 142 11.30 12.52 1.27
C SER A 142 11.27 11.37 0.25
N TYR A 143 11.03 11.64 -1.03
CA TYR A 143 11.06 10.59 -2.05
C TYR A 143 12.50 10.39 -2.56
N THR A 144 12.89 9.11 -2.69
CA THR A 144 14.22 8.73 -3.17
C THR A 144 14.13 8.11 -4.55
N ALA A 145 15.06 8.51 -5.42
CA ALA A 145 15.25 7.91 -6.73
C ALA A 145 15.87 6.51 -6.60
N GLY A 146 15.51 5.61 -7.50
CA GLY A 146 16.06 4.27 -7.63
C GLY A 146 15.92 3.80 -9.06
N THR A 147 16.68 2.79 -9.43
CA THR A 147 16.75 2.26 -10.81
C THR A 147 16.69 0.74 -10.84
N SER A 148 16.28 0.11 -9.75
CA SER A 148 16.28 -1.34 -9.61
C SER A 148 14.91 -1.94 -9.87
N LEU A 149 14.91 -3.09 -10.53
CA LEU A 149 13.77 -4.02 -10.59
C LEU A 149 14.12 -5.24 -9.75
N TYR A 150 13.28 -5.56 -8.79
CA TYR A 150 13.41 -6.74 -7.94
C TYR A 150 12.46 -7.83 -8.39
N ALA A 151 12.91 -9.07 -8.23
CA ALA A 151 12.08 -10.26 -8.34
C ALA A 151 12.25 -11.09 -7.06
N PHE A 152 11.15 -11.33 -6.35
CA PHE A 152 11.10 -12.17 -5.15
C PHE A 152 10.30 -13.42 -5.50
N CYS A 153 10.98 -14.56 -5.54
CA CYS A 153 10.41 -15.83 -5.99
C CYS A 153 10.33 -16.84 -4.85
N LEU A 154 9.30 -17.67 -4.87
CA LEU A 154 9.23 -18.86 -4.03
C LEU A 154 10.15 -19.94 -4.64
N ASN A 155 10.94 -20.57 -3.79
CA ASN A 155 11.79 -21.71 -4.17
C ASN A 155 10.97 -23.00 -4.13
#